data_d48b0c329a170d0fee14abf09fc5b970
#
_entry.id   d48b0c329a170d0fee14abf09fc5b970
#
_cell.length_a   1.000
_cell.length_b   1.000
_cell.length_c   1.000
_cell.angle_alpha   90.00
_cell.angle_beta   90.00
_cell.angle_gamma   90.00
#
_symmetry.space_group_name_H-M   'P 1'
#
loop_
_entity.id
_entity.type
_entity.pdbx_description
1 polymer ?
#
loop_
_entity_poly.entity_id
_entity_poly.type
_entity_poly.pdbx_seq_one_letter_code
_entity_poly.pdbx_strand_id
1 'polypeptide(L)'
;MYHFLDGEVLLIDKPLHWTSFDVVNKLKWTIKKNLGIKKIKIGHAGTLDPLASGLLIVCTGKRTKTIPEIQGQTKVYTGSIELGAVTPSYDLETEVEQIKDPSFLSMESLHQATQPLTGAYEQAPPIFSAKKINGKRAYDLARAGKQPELKKKLIEVEKFELTHIALPVVEFEVVCSKGTYIRSIAHDYGQELGVGAYLKSLRRT
;
A
#
# COMPACT_ATOMS: atom_id res chain seq x y z
N MET A 1 17.67 26.77 3.25
CA MET A 1 16.44 27.37 2.67
C MET A 1 15.96 26.48 1.55
N TYR A 2 14.67 26.18 1.44
CA TYR A 2 14.13 25.32 0.36
C TYR A 2 13.95 26.10 -0.94
N HIS A 3 14.35 25.49 -2.07
CA HIS A 3 14.24 26.06 -3.42
C HIS A 3 13.15 25.32 -4.23
N PHE A 4 11.90 25.41 -3.79
CA PHE A 4 10.77 24.63 -4.34
C PHE A 4 10.53 24.76 -5.85
N LEU A 5 10.85 25.93 -6.43
CA LEU A 5 10.69 26.16 -7.89
C LEU A 5 11.78 25.46 -8.70
N ASP A 6 13.01 25.45 -8.20
CA ASP A 6 14.12 24.73 -8.83
C ASP A 6 13.98 23.22 -8.67
N GLY A 7 13.51 22.78 -7.51
CA GLY A 7 13.13 21.41 -7.26
C GLY A 7 13.71 20.83 -5.98
N GLU A 8 12.81 20.34 -5.13
CA GLU A 8 13.12 19.68 -3.86
C GLU A 8 12.54 18.29 -3.82
N VAL A 9 13.16 17.42 -3.02
CA VAL A 9 12.64 16.12 -2.60
C VAL A 9 12.27 16.21 -1.12
N LEU A 10 11.00 16.06 -0.82
CA LEU A 10 10.45 16.18 0.54
C LEU A 10 10.05 14.78 1.02
N LEU A 11 10.50 14.41 2.23
CA LEU A 11 10.11 13.19 2.93
C LEU A 11 8.99 13.56 3.89
N ILE A 12 7.80 13.08 3.63
CA ILE A 12 6.59 13.41 4.40
C ILE A 12 6.09 12.16 5.10
N ASP A 13 5.87 12.24 6.40
CA ASP A 13 5.12 11.22 7.13
C ASP A 13 3.63 11.45 6.88
N LYS A 14 3.04 10.63 5.99
CA LYS A 14 1.62 10.74 5.65
C LYS A 14 0.77 10.27 6.83
N PRO A 15 -0.13 11.11 7.36
CA PRO A 15 -1.02 10.66 8.42
C PRO A 15 -2.09 9.69 7.89
N LEU A 16 -2.70 8.91 8.80
CA LEU A 16 -3.87 8.10 8.52
C LEU A 16 -5.03 8.96 8.02
N HIS A 17 -5.91 8.35 7.23
CA HIS A 17 -7.13 8.92 6.65
C HIS A 17 -6.89 10.05 5.63
N TRP A 18 -5.63 10.36 5.31
CA TRP A 18 -5.28 11.24 4.19
C TRP A 18 -4.93 10.43 2.97
N THR A 19 -5.42 10.87 1.81
CA THR A 19 -4.90 10.37 0.53
C THR A 19 -3.52 10.98 0.26
N SER A 20 -2.69 10.33 -0.56
CA SER A 20 -1.44 10.92 -1.05
C SER A 20 -1.67 12.23 -1.80
N PHE A 21 -2.85 12.37 -2.44
CA PHE A 21 -3.25 13.58 -3.15
C PHE A 21 -3.55 14.75 -2.19
N ASP A 22 -4.17 14.49 -1.03
CA ASP A 22 -4.43 15.52 -0.01
C ASP A 22 -3.14 16.12 0.51
N VAL A 23 -2.12 15.28 0.75
CA VAL A 23 -0.77 15.73 1.16
C VAL A 23 -0.18 16.64 0.09
N VAL A 24 -0.20 16.21 -1.18
CA VAL A 24 0.33 17.02 -2.30
C VAL A 24 -0.42 18.34 -2.43
N ASN A 25 -1.74 18.34 -2.30
CA ASN A 25 -2.55 19.56 -2.37
C ASN A 25 -2.27 20.52 -1.22
N LYS A 26 -2.15 20.00 0.00
CA LYS A 26 -1.81 20.79 1.19
C LYS A 26 -0.45 21.47 1.02
N LEU A 27 0.57 20.70 0.61
CA LEU A 27 1.91 21.24 0.36
C LEU A 27 1.90 22.29 -0.77
N LYS A 28 1.22 21.98 -1.88
CA LYS A 28 1.08 22.89 -3.02
C LYS A 28 0.45 24.22 -2.61
N TRP A 29 -0.62 24.18 -1.82
CA TRP A 29 -1.29 25.38 -1.33
C TRP A 29 -0.37 26.18 -0.41
N THR A 30 0.27 25.51 0.57
CA THR A 30 1.18 26.14 1.54
C THR A 30 2.36 26.82 0.86
N ILE A 31 3.03 26.13 -0.07
CA ILE A 31 4.17 26.68 -0.81
C ILE A 31 3.75 27.89 -1.66
N LYS A 32 2.62 27.78 -2.38
CA LYS A 32 2.10 28.87 -3.20
C LYS A 32 1.78 30.13 -2.37
N LYS A 33 1.14 29.93 -1.20
CA LYS A 33 0.78 31.00 -0.30
C LYS A 33 2.03 31.71 0.24
N ASN A 34 3.00 30.94 0.74
CA ASN A 34 4.20 31.50 1.39
C ASN A 34 5.15 32.19 0.41
N LEU A 35 5.22 31.73 -0.83
CA LEU A 35 6.09 32.33 -1.86
C LEU A 35 5.37 33.36 -2.73
N GLY A 36 4.06 33.59 -2.56
CA GLY A 36 3.29 34.52 -3.40
C GLY A 36 3.19 34.11 -4.86
N ILE A 37 3.31 32.79 -5.19
CA ILE A 37 3.34 32.29 -6.57
C ILE A 37 2.03 31.68 -7.01
N LYS A 38 1.70 31.83 -8.30
CA LYS A 38 0.45 31.29 -8.87
C LYS A 38 0.54 29.80 -9.20
N LYS A 39 1.71 29.29 -9.60
CA LYS A 39 1.89 27.90 -10.09
C LYS A 39 3.15 27.29 -9.52
N ILE A 40 3.08 25.99 -9.18
CA ILE A 40 4.22 25.14 -8.88
C ILE A 40 3.95 23.74 -9.39
N LYS A 41 4.98 23.10 -9.93
CA LYS A 41 4.94 21.68 -10.29
C LYS A 41 5.26 20.87 -9.03
N ILE A 42 4.40 19.91 -8.68
CA ILE A 42 4.55 19.07 -7.50
C ILE A 42 3.88 17.72 -7.76
N GLY A 43 4.46 16.64 -7.26
CA GLY A 43 3.93 15.28 -7.37
C GLY A 43 4.57 14.35 -6.35
N HIS A 44 4.03 13.15 -6.16
CA HIS A 44 4.56 12.16 -5.24
C HIS A 44 5.11 10.92 -5.95
N ALA A 45 6.06 10.24 -5.32
CA ALA A 45 6.71 9.04 -5.83
C ALA A 45 6.18 7.76 -5.16
N GLY A 46 4.92 7.42 -5.45
CA GLY A 46 4.26 6.20 -4.94
C GLY A 46 3.10 6.50 -4.00
N THR A 47 1.92 6.06 -4.43
CA THR A 47 0.68 6.20 -3.67
C THR A 47 0.74 5.38 -2.37
N LEU A 48 0.21 5.96 -1.30
CA LEU A 48 -0.23 5.26 -0.09
C LEU A 48 -1.75 5.39 0.00
N ASP A 49 -2.40 4.29 0.36
CA ASP A 49 -3.84 4.26 0.60
C ASP A 49 -4.22 5.13 1.81
N PRO A 50 -5.48 5.56 1.96
CA PRO A 50 -5.91 6.38 3.10
C PRO A 50 -5.63 5.73 4.46
N LEU A 51 -5.79 4.40 4.56
CA LEU A 51 -5.55 3.63 5.79
C LEU A 51 -4.07 3.26 6.00
N ALA A 52 -3.18 3.67 5.11
CA ALA A 52 -1.74 3.53 5.30
C ALA A 52 -1.12 4.83 5.78
N SER A 53 -0.04 4.75 6.58
CA SER A 53 0.76 5.87 7.04
C SER A 53 2.21 5.80 6.56
N GLY A 54 3.04 6.77 6.92
CA GLY A 54 4.49 6.72 6.75
C GLY A 54 5.00 7.43 5.51
N LEU A 55 6.16 7.02 5.03
CA LEU A 55 6.96 7.76 4.06
C LEU A 55 6.25 7.99 2.72
N LEU A 56 5.91 9.24 2.45
CA LEU A 56 5.46 9.72 1.15
C LEU A 56 6.50 10.70 0.59
N ILE A 57 7.23 10.28 -0.43
CA ILE A 57 8.22 11.14 -1.10
C ILE A 57 7.49 12.06 -2.07
N VAL A 58 7.65 13.38 -1.86
CA VAL A 58 7.03 14.42 -2.69
C VAL A 58 8.13 15.24 -3.37
N CYS A 59 8.01 15.43 -4.69
CA CYS A 59 8.96 16.19 -5.49
C CYS A 59 8.32 17.50 -5.97
N THR A 60 9.11 18.58 -5.99
CA THR A 60 8.70 19.89 -6.51
C THR A 60 9.56 20.31 -7.71
N GLY A 61 9.11 21.31 -8.47
CA GLY A 61 9.87 21.91 -9.57
C GLY A 61 10.46 20.91 -10.55
N LYS A 62 11.74 21.05 -10.86
CA LYS A 62 12.48 20.19 -11.80
C LYS A 62 12.64 18.75 -11.27
N ARG A 63 12.65 18.55 -9.92
CA ARG A 63 12.74 17.22 -9.30
C ARG A 63 11.53 16.33 -9.57
N THR A 64 10.40 16.86 -10.03
CA THR A 64 9.29 16.02 -10.47
C THR A 64 9.63 15.08 -11.63
N LYS A 65 10.73 15.34 -12.37
CA LYS A 65 11.22 14.45 -13.43
C LYS A 65 11.89 13.18 -12.89
N THR A 66 12.38 13.18 -11.63
CA THR A 66 13.00 12.01 -10.99
C THR A 66 11.99 11.09 -10.32
N ILE A 67 10.69 11.44 -10.31
CA ILE A 67 9.63 10.61 -9.72
C ILE A 67 9.64 9.17 -10.24
N PRO A 68 9.77 8.88 -11.56
CA PRO A 68 9.77 7.50 -12.06
C PRO A 68 10.95 6.67 -11.51
N GLU A 69 12.11 7.27 -11.32
CA GLU A 69 13.29 6.63 -10.74
C GLU A 69 13.06 6.26 -9.27
N ILE A 70 12.56 7.21 -8.46
CA ILE A 70 12.23 7.00 -7.05
C ILE A 70 11.12 5.94 -6.91
N GLN A 71 10.13 5.94 -7.80
CA GLN A 71 9.10 4.91 -7.85
C GLN A 71 9.66 3.52 -8.14
N GLY A 72 10.80 3.44 -8.85
CA GLY A 72 11.48 2.20 -9.18
C GLY A 72 12.15 1.50 -8.00
N GLN A 73 12.45 2.22 -6.93
CA GLN A 73 13.19 1.70 -5.78
C GLN A 73 12.37 0.67 -4.98
N THR A 74 13.05 -0.17 -4.22
CA THR A 74 12.50 -1.08 -3.22
C THR A 74 11.79 -0.29 -2.12
N LYS A 75 10.75 -0.86 -1.54
CA LYS A 75 9.96 -0.29 -0.44
C LYS A 75 9.97 -1.23 0.74
N VAL A 76 10.01 -0.65 1.93
CA VAL A 76 9.84 -1.37 3.19
C VAL A 76 8.52 -0.97 3.81
N TYR A 77 7.78 -1.97 4.27
CA TYR A 77 6.50 -1.79 4.94
C TYR A 77 6.49 -2.58 6.24
N THR A 78 5.94 -1.97 7.27
CA THR A 78 5.55 -2.64 8.51
C THR A 78 4.04 -2.52 8.70
N GLY A 79 3.46 -3.46 9.41
CA GLY A 79 2.01 -3.42 9.66
C GLY A 79 1.52 -4.64 10.39
N SER A 80 0.21 -4.82 10.39
CA SER A 80 -0.43 -5.97 11.00
C SER A 80 -1.49 -6.57 10.07
N ILE A 81 -1.61 -7.88 10.11
CA ILE A 81 -2.61 -8.69 9.41
C ILE A 81 -3.48 -9.33 10.48
N GLU A 82 -4.80 -9.28 10.29
CA GLU A 82 -5.76 -10.00 11.13
C GLU A 82 -6.22 -11.25 10.41
N LEU A 83 -6.06 -12.40 11.07
CA LEU A 83 -6.38 -13.73 10.58
C LEU A 83 -7.80 -14.13 10.99
N GLY A 84 -8.43 -15.04 10.24
CA GLY A 84 -9.73 -15.60 10.55
C GLY A 84 -10.90 -14.79 10.00
N ALA A 85 -10.64 -13.70 9.29
CA ALA A 85 -11.65 -12.84 8.69
C ALA A 85 -11.19 -12.28 7.35
N VAL A 86 -12.12 -11.83 6.53
CA VAL A 86 -11.82 -11.22 5.22
C VAL A 86 -12.58 -9.92 5.05
N THR A 87 -12.10 -9.09 4.12
CA THR A 87 -12.82 -7.90 3.64
C THR A 87 -12.73 -7.85 2.12
N PRO A 88 -13.73 -7.34 1.40
CA PRO A 88 -13.67 -7.18 -0.05
C PRO A 88 -12.52 -6.28 -0.55
N SER A 89 -12.09 -5.31 0.26
CA SER A 89 -10.97 -4.39 -0.05
C SER A 89 -9.59 -4.95 0.34
N TYR A 90 -9.57 -6.06 1.09
CA TYR A 90 -8.36 -6.65 1.71
C TYR A 90 -7.76 -5.78 2.82
N ASP A 91 -8.49 -4.76 3.28
CA ASP A 91 -8.19 -3.87 4.41
C ASP A 91 -9.48 -3.42 5.11
N LEU A 92 -9.40 -2.48 6.04
CA LEU A 92 -10.54 -1.95 6.81
C LEU A 92 -11.37 -0.88 6.06
N GLU A 93 -11.23 -0.72 4.74
CA GLU A 93 -12.09 0.18 3.94
C GLU A 93 -13.51 -0.39 3.79
N THR A 94 -13.66 -1.72 3.83
CA THR A 94 -14.94 -2.43 3.72
C THR A 94 -15.21 -3.28 4.96
N GLU A 95 -16.47 -3.69 5.12
CA GLU A 95 -16.92 -4.48 6.27
C GLU A 95 -16.19 -5.82 6.39
N VAL A 96 -15.97 -6.23 7.63
CA VAL A 96 -15.29 -7.47 8.00
C VAL A 96 -16.27 -8.62 8.05
N GLU A 97 -15.95 -9.73 7.40
CA GLU A 97 -16.65 -10.99 7.46
C GLU A 97 -15.78 -12.04 8.16
N GLN A 98 -16.27 -12.63 9.24
CA GLN A 98 -15.57 -13.69 9.97
C GLN A 98 -15.68 -15.01 9.18
N ILE A 99 -14.54 -15.67 8.95
CA ILE A 99 -14.47 -16.91 8.18
C ILE A 99 -14.21 -18.11 9.06
N LYS A 100 -13.15 -18.08 9.90
CA LYS A 100 -12.73 -19.23 10.68
C LYS A 100 -11.86 -18.79 11.87
N ASP A 101 -12.03 -19.45 13.01
CA ASP A 101 -11.17 -19.24 14.17
C ASP A 101 -9.71 -19.63 13.85
N PRO A 102 -8.73 -18.72 13.94
CA PRO A 102 -7.34 -19.01 13.66
C PRO A 102 -6.55 -19.58 14.84
N SER A 103 -7.17 -19.83 16.00
CA SER A 103 -6.50 -20.23 17.24
C SER A 103 -5.77 -21.58 17.15
N PHE A 104 -6.13 -22.43 16.19
CA PHE A 104 -5.49 -23.73 15.96
C PHE A 104 -4.15 -23.63 15.18
N LEU A 105 -3.81 -22.46 14.63
CA LEU A 105 -2.60 -22.27 13.84
C LEU A 105 -1.36 -22.34 14.73
N SER A 106 -0.38 -23.13 14.29
CA SER A 106 0.92 -23.21 14.95
C SER A 106 1.87 -22.11 14.48
N MET A 107 2.87 -21.79 15.29
CA MET A 107 3.96 -20.87 14.90
C MET A 107 4.65 -21.33 13.61
N GLU A 108 4.84 -22.63 13.46
CA GLU A 108 5.47 -23.22 12.27
C GLU A 108 4.61 -22.98 11.01
N SER A 109 3.29 -23.25 11.06
CA SER A 109 2.39 -23.02 9.92
C SER A 109 2.34 -21.53 9.52
N LEU A 110 2.37 -20.63 10.51
CA LEU A 110 2.40 -19.18 10.26
C LEU A 110 3.68 -18.77 9.49
N HIS A 111 4.84 -19.27 9.90
CA HIS A 111 6.09 -18.99 9.19
C HIS A 111 6.18 -19.69 7.83
N GLN A 112 5.71 -20.93 7.69
CA GLN A 112 5.71 -21.64 6.41
C GLN A 112 4.86 -20.93 5.36
N ALA A 113 3.72 -20.37 5.73
CA ALA A 113 2.81 -19.66 4.83
C ALA A 113 3.39 -18.35 4.25
N THR A 114 4.50 -17.82 4.78
CA THR A 114 5.19 -16.67 4.17
C THR A 114 6.07 -17.07 2.98
N GLN A 115 6.49 -18.33 2.89
CA GLN A 115 7.47 -18.80 1.89
C GLN A 115 6.96 -18.66 0.45
N PRO A 116 5.73 -19.09 0.08
CA PRO A 116 5.21 -18.93 -1.29
C PRO A 116 4.97 -17.46 -1.68
N LEU A 117 4.93 -16.55 -0.70
CA LEU A 117 4.75 -15.11 -0.89
C LEU A 117 6.07 -14.33 -0.85
N THR A 118 7.20 -15.03 -0.77
CA THR A 118 8.55 -14.48 -0.81
C THR A 118 9.22 -14.85 -2.13
N GLY A 119 10.04 -13.94 -2.69
CA GLY A 119 10.63 -14.09 -4.02
C GLY A 119 9.78 -13.49 -5.12
N ALA A 120 10.01 -13.93 -6.36
CA ALA A 120 9.29 -13.46 -7.54
C ALA A 120 8.03 -14.29 -7.79
N TYR A 121 6.86 -13.66 -7.81
CA TYR A 121 5.59 -14.31 -8.15
C TYR A 121 4.58 -13.37 -8.82
N GLU A 122 3.54 -13.94 -9.42
CA GLU A 122 2.48 -13.18 -10.06
C GLU A 122 1.37 -12.82 -9.08
N GLN A 123 1.28 -11.54 -8.71
CA GLN A 123 0.27 -11.01 -7.80
C GLN A 123 -0.93 -10.42 -8.55
N ALA A 124 -2.14 -10.76 -8.11
CA ALA A 124 -3.36 -10.07 -8.50
C ALA A 124 -3.53 -8.77 -7.68
N PRO A 125 -3.74 -7.60 -8.34
CA PRO A 125 -4.09 -6.39 -7.62
C PRO A 125 -5.44 -6.53 -6.91
N PRO A 126 -5.69 -5.83 -5.79
CA PRO A 126 -7.03 -5.80 -5.20
C PRO A 126 -8.00 -5.09 -6.13
N ILE A 127 -9.28 -5.51 -6.12
CA ILE A 127 -10.35 -4.89 -6.93
C ILE A 127 -10.49 -3.41 -6.56
N PHE A 128 -10.36 -3.08 -5.26
CA PHE A 128 -10.34 -1.73 -4.74
C PHE A 128 -8.96 -1.06 -4.95
N SER A 129 -8.57 -0.83 -6.22
CA SER A 129 -7.30 -0.20 -6.56
C SER A 129 -7.45 0.93 -7.57
N ALA A 130 -6.46 1.82 -7.63
CA ALA A 130 -6.41 2.92 -8.59
C ALA A 130 -6.07 2.48 -10.03
N LYS A 131 -5.89 1.17 -10.28
CA LYS A 131 -5.58 0.62 -11.60
C LYS A 131 -6.69 0.93 -12.59
N LYS A 132 -6.34 1.42 -13.78
CA LYS A 132 -7.33 1.73 -14.82
C LYS A 132 -7.62 0.50 -15.68
N ILE A 133 -8.90 0.23 -15.91
CA ILE A 133 -9.43 -0.79 -16.82
C ILE A 133 -10.36 -0.07 -17.78
N ASN A 134 -10.06 -0.10 -19.08
CA ASN A 134 -10.84 0.57 -20.10
C ASN A 134 -11.14 2.06 -19.76
N GLY A 135 -10.12 2.76 -19.22
CA GLY A 135 -10.23 4.18 -18.87
C GLY A 135 -10.88 4.48 -17.50
N LYS A 136 -11.57 3.52 -16.86
CA LYS A 136 -12.17 3.67 -15.52
C LYS A 136 -11.26 3.04 -14.46
N ARG A 137 -11.26 3.59 -13.25
CA ARG A 137 -10.50 3.00 -12.13
C ARG A 137 -11.19 1.73 -11.64
N ALA A 138 -10.42 0.70 -11.30
CA ALA A 138 -10.95 -0.56 -10.76
C ALA A 138 -11.82 -0.32 -9.51
N TYR A 139 -11.39 0.55 -8.64
CA TYR A 139 -12.11 1.04 -7.48
C TYR A 139 -13.52 1.59 -7.80
N ASP A 140 -13.68 2.41 -8.86
CA ASP A 140 -14.99 2.94 -9.26
C ASP A 140 -15.91 1.81 -9.78
N LEU A 141 -15.33 0.80 -10.44
CA LEU A 141 -16.05 -0.38 -10.91
C LEU A 141 -16.49 -1.29 -9.74
N ALA A 142 -15.62 -1.48 -8.75
CA ALA A 142 -15.92 -2.27 -7.56
C ALA A 142 -17.08 -1.66 -6.76
N ARG A 143 -17.06 -0.35 -6.54
CA ARG A 143 -18.18 0.35 -5.88
C ARG A 143 -19.49 0.28 -6.65
N ALA A 144 -19.44 0.15 -7.97
CA ALA A 144 -20.61 -0.09 -8.82
C ALA A 144 -21.02 -1.57 -8.89
N GLY A 145 -20.51 -2.45 -8.01
CA GLY A 145 -20.82 -3.86 -7.94
C GLY A 145 -20.25 -4.70 -9.08
N LYS A 146 -19.31 -4.15 -9.88
CA LYS A 146 -18.66 -4.88 -10.97
C LYS A 146 -17.37 -5.52 -10.46
N GLN A 147 -17.14 -6.78 -10.85
CA GLN A 147 -15.90 -7.50 -10.56
C GLN A 147 -15.04 -7.58 -11.84
N PRO A 148 -14.22 -6.56 -12.13
CA PRO A 148 -13.36 -6.61 -13.30
C PRO A 148 -12.22 -7.58 -13.07
N GLU A 149 -11.92 -8.38 -14.09
CA GLU A 149 -10.73 -9.23 -14.08
C GLU A 149 -9.47 -8.36 -14.14
N LEU A 150 -8.63 -8.47 -13.12
CA LEU A 150 -7.38 -7.74 -13.01
C LEU A 150 -6.21 -8.65 -13.40
N LYS A 151 -5.49 -8.27 -14.47
CA LYS A 151 -4.30 -9.00 -14.89
C LYS A 151 -3.27 -9.03 -13.77
N LYS A 152 -2.81 -10.23 -13.44
CA LYS A 152 -1.69 -10.44 -12.53
C LYS A 152 -0.45 -9.70 -13.04
N LYS A 153 0.44 -9.37 -12.14
CA LYS A 153 1.69 -8.71 -12.44
C LYS A 153 2.81 -9.39 -11.67
N LEU A 154 3.91 -9.65 -12.36
CA LEU A 154 5.13 -10.13 -11.71
C LEU A 154 5.65 -9.05 -10.75
N ILE A 155 5.82 -9.43 -9.50
CA ILE A 155 6.40 -8.64 -8.42
C ILE A 155 7.53 -9.43 -7.78
N GLU A 156 8.29 -8.76 -6.92
CA GLU A 156 9.34 -9.39 -6.11
C GLU A 156 9.17 -8.95 -4.67
N VAL A 157 9.11 -9.92 -3.76
CA VAL A 157 9.12 -9.73 -2.32
C VAL A 157 10.46 -10.26 -1.81
N GLU A 158 11.38 -9.35 -1.54
CA GLU A 158 12.73 -9.69 -1.06
C GLU A 158 12.69 -10.29 0.34
N LYS A 159 11.73 -9.86 1.16
CA LYS A 159 11.55 -10.27 2.54
C LYS A 159 10.07 -10.20 2.94
N PHE A 160 9.57 -11.26 3.58
CA PHE A 160 8.31 -11.27 4.33
C PHE A 160 8.55 -11.95 5.68
N GLU A 161 8.70 -11.16 6.72
CA GLU A 161 9.01 -11.61 8.08
C GLU A 161 7.87 -11.27 9.04
N LEU A 162 7.50 -12.23 9.89
CA LEU A 162 6.58 -11.99 10.99
C LEU A 162 7.40 -11.49 12.19
N THR A 163 7.11 -10.26 12.63
CA THR A 163 7.87 -9.60 13.71
C THR A 163 7.26 -9.79 15.08
N HIS A 164 5.94 -10.00 15.15
CA HIS A 164 5.22 -10.31 16.38
C HIS A 164 3.97 -11.14 16.07
N ILE A 165 3.65 -12.12 16.89
CA ILE A 165 2.51 -13.01 16.72
C ILE A 165 1.69 -13.03 18.01
N ALA A 166 0.45 -12.52 17.92
CA ALA A 166 -0.55 -12.54 18.99
C ALA A 166 -1.93 -12.80 18.36
N LEU A 167 -2.21 -14.07 18.04
CA LEU A 167 -3.44 -14.46 17.33
C LEU A 167 -4.70 -13.79 17.93
N PRO A 168 -5.60 -13.26 17.08
CA PRO A 168 -5.66 -13.41 15.63
C PRO A 168 -4.77 -12.43 14.83
N VAL A 169 -3.96 -11.59 15.48
CA VAL A 169 -3.14 -10.55 14.82
C VAL A 169 -1.68 -11.01 14.71
N VAL A 170 -1.12 -10.81 13.54
CA VAL A 170 0.32 -10.98 13.28
C VAL A 170 0.88 -9.65 12.76
N GLU A 171 2.04 -9.23 13.29
CA GLU A 171 2.78 -8.07 12.79
C GLU A 171 3.86 -8.54 11.83
N PHE A 172 4.17 -7.71 10.85
CA PHE A 172 5.10 -8.07 9.79
C PHE A 172 6.01 -6.92 9.35
N GLU A 173 7.12 -7.30 8.73
CA GLU A 173 7.93 -6.46 7.86
C GLU A 173 8.01 -7.09 6.47
N VAL A 174 7.71 -6.28 5.43
CA VAL A 174 7.82 -6.68 4.02
C VAL A 174 8.73 -5.71 3.27
N VAL A 175 9.73 -6.28 2.57
CA VAL A 175 10.61 -5.57 1.63
C VAL A 175 10.24 -6.02 0.22
N CYS A 176 9.84 -5.10 -0.66
CA CYS A 176 9.31 -5.49 -1.96
C CYS A 176 9.57 -4.48 -3.08
N SER A 177 9.45 -4.96 -4.31
CA SER A 177 9.55 -4.19 -5.53
C SER A 177 8.39 -3.21 -5.73
N LYS A 178 8.57 -2.28 -6.66
CA LYS A 178 7.48 -1.35 -7.07
C LYS A 178 6.24 -2.08 -7.56
N GLY A 179 5.07 -1.57 -7.18
CA GLY A 179 3.78 -2.05 -7.66
C GLY A 179 3.25 -3.28 -6.94
N THR A 180 3.93 -3.73 -5.88
CA THR A 180 3.42 -4.71 -4.93
C THR A 180 2.29 -4.12 -4.10
N TYR A 181 1.21 -4.88 -3.94
CA TYR A 181 0.07 -4.54 -3.09
C TYR A 181 0.17 -5.33 -1.79
N ILE A 182 0.46 -4.64 -0.68
CA ILE A 182 0.56 -5.29 0.64
C ILE A 182 -0.79 -5.85 1.07
N ARG A 183 -1.89 -5.24 0.67
CA ARG A 183 -3.26 -5.76 0.87
C ARG A 183 -3.45 -7.13 0.22
N SER A 184 -2.94 -7.32 -1.00
CA SER A 184 -2.97 -8.64 -1.66
C SER A 184 -2.08 -9.64 -0.93
N ILE A 185 -0.89 -9.24 -0.42
CA ILE A 185 -0.06 -10.12 0.41
C ILE A 185 -0.84 -10.60 1.64
N ALA A 186 -1.53 -9.69 2.34
CA ALA A 186 -2.32 -10.06 3.52
C ALA A 186 -3.44 -11.04 3.17
N HIS A 187 -4.17 -10.78 2.08
CA HIS A 187 -5.21 -11.69 1.58
C HIS A 187 -4.64 -13.06 1.21
N ASP A 188 -3.58 -13.10 0.39
CA ASP A 188 -2.97 -14.34 -0.09
C ASP A 188 -2.39 -15.15 1.09
N TYR A 189 -1.81 -14.48 2.10
CA TYR A 189 -1.33 -15.10 3.33
C TYR A 189 -2.46 -15.81 4.10
N GLY A 190 -3.63 -15.17 4.20
CA GLY A 190 -4.83 -15.79 4.79
C GLY A 190 -5.35 -16.98 3.99
N GLN A 191 -5.22 -16.96 2.65
CA GLN A 191 -5.58 -18.09 1.79
C GLN A 191 -4.62 -19.28 1.99
N GLU A 192 -3.31 -19.04 2.05
CA GLU A 192 -2.29 -20.08 2.33
C GLU A 192 -2.54 -20.77 3.67
N LEU A 193 -2.99 -20.02 4.68
CA LEU A 193 -3.36 -20.56 6.00
C LEU A 193 -4.74 -21.22 6.05
N GLY A 194 -5.58 -21.02 5.02
CA GLY A 194 -6.94 -21.57 4.95
C GLY A 194 -7.92 -20.99 5.97
N VAL A 195 -7.66 -19.79 6.48
CA VAL A 195 -8.51 -19.10 7.48
C VAL A 195 -9.02 -17.73 7.01
N GLY A 196 -8.50 -17.20 5.89
CA GLY A 196 -8.73 -15.84 5.47
C GLY A 196 -7.94 -14.83 6.29
N ALA A 197 -7.68 -13.65 5.70
CA ALA A 197 -7.01 -12.54 6.38
C ALA A 197 -7.27 -11.21 5.66
N TYR A 198 -7.05 -10.12 6.36
CA TYR A 198 -7.02 -8.78 5.82
C TYR A 198 -5.92 -7.91 6.48
N LEU A 199 -5.50 -6.88 5.78
CA LEU A 199 -4.54 -5.91 6.27
C LEU A 199 -5.19 -4.98 7.29
N LYS A 200 -4.77 -5.05 8.56
CA LYS A 200 -5.32 -4.26 9.67
C LYS A 200 -4.65 -2.90 9.79
N SER A 201 -3.33 -2.85 9.59
CA SER A 201 -2.56 -1.61 9.62
C SER A 201 -1.39 -1.66 8.63
N LEU A 202 -0.97 -0.49 8.13
CA LEU A 202 0.15 -0.37 7.20
C LEU A 202 0.93 0.92 7.42
N ARG A 203 2.25 0.80 7.46
CA ARG A 203 3.18 1.93 7.45
C ARG A 203 4.31 1.67 6.46
N ARG A 204 4.59 2.63 5.59
CA ARG A 204 5.83 2.62 4.78
C ARG A 204 6.94 3.35 5.53
N THR A 205 8.10 2.70 5.71
CA THR A 205 9.28 3.23 6.40
C THR A 205 10.35 3.73 5.44
#